data_a2ed8e487b4a737df97c2d0f4e7d0fc1
#
_entry.id   a2ed8e487b4a737df97c2d0f4e7d0fc1
#
_cell.length_a   1.000
_cell.length_b   1.000
_cell.length_c   1.000
_cell.angle_alpha   90.00
_cell.angle_beta   90.00
_cell.angle_gamma   90.00
#
_symmetry.space_group_name_H-M   'P 1'
#
loop_
_entity.id
_entity.type
_entity.pdbx_description
1 polymer ?
#
loop_
_entity_poly.entity_id
_entity_poly.type
_entity_poly.pdbx_seq_one_letter_code
_entity_poly.pdbx_strand_id
1 'polypeptide(L)'
;MKKNLLYLITGSVLFLLFIILLIIDKSVGDRPITGFLGNINNTVDYKYNHTVDVISDLLLYASFIFVAFAIVLGILQLIKNKSLFKVDRIIIIYGIFAVLSLALWIFFDKIIKTSYRPLNDENSYPSTHVFVFIYFSSFGTIILSRFIKNELLKKILLLLTLIIGVVLMPTLRVLCGMHYITDVFGGVLLGLSLFFISIALSIKNEKNNEIEHDN
;
A
#
# COMPACT_ATOMS: atom_id res chain seq x y z
N MET A 1 -22.95 5.31 7.21
CA MET A 1 -22.41 4.50 8.34
C MET A 1 -21.95 3.10 7.92
N LYS A 2 -22.77 2.28 7.24
CA LYS A 2 -22.42 0.88 6.86
C LYS A 2 -21.17 0.74 5.96
N LYS A 3 -20.96 1.61 4.96
CA LYS A 3 -19.80 1.50 4.02
C LYS A 3 -18.46 1.79 4.71
N ASN A 4 -18.38 2.82 5.55
CA ASN A 4 -17.15 3.14 6.28
C ASN A 4 -16.74 2.01 7.22
N LEU A 5 -17.72 1.43 7.91
CA LEU A 5 -17.49 0.32 8.82
C LEU A 5 -16.98 -0.92 8.06
N LEU A 6 -17.54 -1.21 6.88
CA LEU A 6 -17.09 -2.31 6.04
C LEU A 6 -15.62 -2.14 5.62
N TYR A 7 -15.23 -0.95 5.12
CA TYR A 7 -13.84 -0.67 4.75
C TYR A 7 -12.90 -0.77 5.96
N LEU A 8 -13.33 -0.24 7.12
CA LEU A 8 -12.52 -0.32 8.34
C LEU A 8 -12.32 -1.78 8.79
N ILE A 9 -13.38 -2.57 8.81
CA ILE A 9 -13.31 -4.00 9.16
C ILE A 9 -12.39 -4.72 8.18
N THR A 10 -12.58 -4.53 6.85
CA THR A 10 -11.75 -5.18 5.83
C THR A 10 -10.27 -4.81 6.02
N GLY A 11 -9.96 -3.54 6.18
CA GLY A 11 -8.59 -3.09 6.40
C GLY A 11 -7.98 -3.64 7.69
N SER A 12 -8.77 -3.68 8.78
CA SER A 12 -8.31 -4.23 10.07
C SER A 12 -8.06 -5.75 10.01
N VAL A 13 -8.90 -6.50 9.31
CA VAL A 13 -8.71 -7.95 9.10
C VAL A 13 -7.45 -8.20 8.28
N LEU A 14 -7.22 -7.46 7.19
CA LEU A 14 -6.01 -7.57 6.40
C LEU A 14 -4.75 -7.22 7.21
N PHE A 15 -4.83 -6.20 8.06
CA PHE A 15 -3.74 -5.85 8.97
C PHE A 15 -3.45 -6.95 9.98
N LEU A 16 -4.48 -7.55 10.56
CA LEU A 16 -4.33 -8.69 11.48
C LEU A 16 -3.66 -9.88 10.78
N LEU A 17 -4.08 -10.22 9.56
CA LEU A 17 -3.46 -11.28 8.77
C LEU A 17 -1.99 -10.96 8.46
N PHE A 18 -1.68 -9.69 8.13
CA PHE A 18 -0.30 -9.24 7.96
C PHE A 18 0.54 -9.46 9.23
N ILE A 19 0.02 -9.09 10.41
CA ILE A 19 0.72 -9.29 11.69
C ILE A 19 0.95 -10.77 11.99
N ILE A 20 -0.05 -11.63 11.73
CA ILE A 20 0.10 -13.08 11.90
C ILE A 20 1.26 -13.60 11.02
N LEU A 21 1.30 -13.21 9.75
CA LEU A 21 2.39 -13.62 8.86
C LEU A 21 3.75 -13.07 9.30
N LEU A 22 3.81 -11.84 9.81
CA LEU A 22 5.04 -11.26 10.36
C LEU A 22 5.55 -12.07 11.55
N ILE A 23 4.66 -12.51 12.44
CA ILE A 23 5.03 -13.36 13.58
C ILE A 23 5.56 -14.71 13.10
N ILE A 24 4.89 -15.31 12.11
CA ILE A 24 5.32 -16.58 11.50
C ILE A 24 6.68 -16.40 10.84
N ASP A 25 6.88 -15.36 10.02
CA ASP A 25 8.15 -15.05 9.37
C ASP A 25 9.29 -14.96 10.38
N LYS A 26 9.09 -14.20 11.44
CA LYS A 26 10.09 -14.07 12.53
C LYS A 26 10.38 -15.37 13.27
N SER A 27 9.44 -16.30 13.32
CA SER A 27 9.62 -17.59 14.00
C SER A 27 10.42 -18.61 13.19
N VAL A 28 10.56 -18.42 11.88
CA VAL A 28 11.25 -19.37 10.97
C VAL A 28 12.76 -19.11 10.88
N GLY A 29 13.23 -17.97 11.40
CA GLY A 29 14.64 -17.58 11.39
C GLY A 29 15.06 -16.82 10.13
N ASP A 30 16.34 -16.93 9.77
CA ASP A 30 16.96 -16.05 8.76
C ASP A 30 16.40 -16.28 7.33
N ARG A 31 15.91 -17.47 7.01
CA ARG A 31 15.32 -17.76 5.68
C ARG A 31 14.03 -18.56 5.82
N PRO A 32 12.92 -18.15 5.20
CA PRO A 32 11.62 -18.83 5.32
C PRO A 32 11.52 -20.00 4.31
N ILE A 33 12.46 -20.94 4.38
CA ILE A 33 12.57 -22.11 3.48
C ILE A 33 12.21 -23.42 4.17
N THR A 34 11.76 -23.39 5.42
CA THR A 34 11.35 -24.55 6.21
C THR A 34 9.88 -24.45 6.63
N GLY A 35 9.29 -25.57 7.02
CA GLY A 35 7.92 -25.63 7.50
C GLY A 35 6.89 -25.15 6.47
N PHE A 36 5.82 -24.52 6.96
CA PHE A 36 4.72 -24.03 6.12
C PHE A 36 5.17 -23.00 5.07
N LEU A 37 6.00 -22.03 5.48
CA LEU A 37 6.50 -21.02 4.54
C LEU A 37 7.45 -21.65 3.50
N GLY A 38 8.27 -22.63 3.90
CA GLY A 38 9.14 -23.35 2.99
C GLY A 38 8.37 -24.10 1.90
N ASN A 39 7.24 -24.70 2.22
CA ASN A 39 6.41 -25.38 1.23
C ASN A 39 5.93 -24.43 0.11
N ILE A 40 5.73 -23.16 0.43
CA ILE A 40 5.33 -22.14 -0.55
C ILE A 40 6.56 -21.59 -1.27
N ASN A 41 7.57 -21.18 -0.53
CA ASN A 41 8.73 -20.45 -1.08
C ASN A 41 9.62 -21.34 -1.95
N ASN A 42 9.77 -22.63 -1.63
CA ASN A 42 10.58 -23.56 -2.40
C ASN A 42 9.94 -23.98 -3.75
N THR A 43 8.77 -23.47 -4.09
CA THR A 43 8.15 -23.69 -5.41
C THR A 43 8.81 -22.89 -6.53
N VAL A 44 9.65 -21.91 -6.19
CA VAL A 44 10.33 -21.01 -7.13
C VAL A 44 11.85 -21.16 -7.02
N ASP A 45 12.52 -21.26 -8.16
CA ASP A 45 13.98 -21.17 -8.27
C ASP A 45 14.39 -19.68 -8.39
N TYR A 46 14.77 -19.07 -7.27
CA TYR A 46 15.09 -17.63 -7.21
C TYR A 46 16.43 -17.35 -7.87
N LYS A 47 16.39 -16.57 -8.95
CA LYS A 47 17.57 -16.07 -9.66
C LYS A 47 17.46 -14.58 -9.89
N TYR A 48 18.56 -13.86 -9.70
CA TYR A 48 18.55 -12.42 -9.94
C TYR A 48 18.32 -12.11 -11.43
N ASN A 49 17.32 -11.27 -11.69
CA ASN A 49 17.04 -10.74 -13.02
C ASN A 49 17.00 -9.22 -12.99
N HIS A 50 18.11 -8.61 -13.40
CA HIS A 50 18.29 -7.16 -13.40
C HIS A 50 17.20 -6.42 -14.19
N THR A 51 16.81 -6.91 -15.36
CA THR A 51 15.79 -6.24 -16.19
C THR A 51 14.44 -6.18 -15.48
N VAL A 52 14.02 -7.29 -14.88
CA VAL A 52 12.76 -7.36 -14.13
C VAL A 52 12.82 -6.50 -12.87
N ASP A 53 13.96 -6.43 -12.20
CA ASP A 53 14.19 -5.58 -11.03
C ASP A 53 14.02 -4.10 -11.39
N VAL A 54 14.71 -3.63 -12.44
CA VAL A 54 14.57 -2.26 -12.94
C VAL A 54 13.13 -1.92 -13.34
N ILE A 55 12.40 -2.83 -13.97
CA ILE A 55 10.99 -2.61 -14.31
C ILE A 55 10.15 -2.41 -13.03
N SER A 56 10.39 -3.22 -12.00
CA SER A 56 9.66 -3.08 -10.73
C SER A 56 9.99 -1.78 -10.01
N ASP A 57 11.25 -1.32 -10.07
CA ASP A 57 11.68 -0.03 -9.52
C ASP A 57 11.03 1.14 -10.27
N LEU A 58 10.99 1.10 -11.60
CA LEU A 58 10.32 2.12 -12.40
C LEU A 58 8.83 2.22 -12.08
N LEU A 59 8.15 1.09 -11.89
CA LEU A 59 6.75 1.09 -11.46
C LEU A 59 6.60 1.72 -10.08
N LEU A 60 7.47 1.37 -9.13
CA LEU A 60 7.45 1.99 -7.80
C LEU A 60 7.63 3.50 -7.91
N TYR A 61 8.65 3.98 -8.64
CA TYR A 61 8.89 5.42 -8.82
C TYR A 61 7.72 6.11 -9.51
N ALA A 62 7.08 5.47 -10.49
CA ALA A 62 5.87 6.01 -11.11
C ALA A 62 4.73 6.20 -10.09
N SER A 63 4.63 5.38 -9.05
CA SER A 63 3.62 5.55 -8.02
C SER A 63 3.80 6.85 -7.19
N PHE A 64 5.02 7.39 -7.09
CA PHE A 64 5.28 8.67 -6.42
C PHE A 64 4.67 9.87 -7.16
N ILE A 65 4.35 9.73 -8.45
CA ILE A 65 3.64 10.78 -9.20
C ILE A 65 2.28 11.07 -8.57
N PHE A 66 1.59 10.06 -8.05
CA PHE A 66 0.31 10.25 -7.34
C PHE A 66 0.49 11.03 -6.04
N VAL A 67 1.59 10.79 -5.32
CA VAL A 67 1.91 11.54 -4.09
C VAL A 67 2.22 12.98 -4.43
N ALA A 68 3.07 13.23 -5.44
CA ALA A 68 3.39 14.57 -5.91
C ALA A 68 2.14 15.34 -6.36
N PHE A 69 1.24 14.68 -7.12
CA PHE A 69 -0.04 15.24 -7.53
C PHE A 69 -0.90 15.65 -6.33
N ALA A 70 -1.03 14.78 -5.33
CA ALA A 70 -1.82 15.09 -4.12
C ALA A 70 -1.19 16.24 -3.30
N ILE A 71 0.13 16.31 -3.20
CA ILE A 71 0.85 17.42 -2.54
C ILE A 71 0.53 18.73 -3.26
N VAL A 72 0.64 18.79 -4.58
CA VAL A 72 0.33 19.97 -5.37
C VAL A 72 -1.13 20.42 -5.14
N LEU A 73 -2.07 19.49 -5.19
CA LEU A 73 -3.49 19.79 -4.91
C LEU A 73 -3.69 20.33 -3.48
N GLY A 74 -3.05 19.71 -2.50
CA GLY A 74 -3.12 20.14 -1.10
C GLY A 74 -2.59 21.57 -0.92
N ILE A 75 -1.44 21.88 -1.53
CA ILE A 75 -0.84 23.23 -1.51
C ILE A 75 -1.77 24.25 -2.18
N LEU A 76 -2.31 23.93 -3.36
CA LEU A 76 -3.23 24.84 -4.07
C LEU A 76 -4.48 25.11 -3.24
N GLN A 77 -5.05 24.10 -2.60
CA GLN A 77 -6.21 24.28 -1.71
C GLN A 77 -5.83 25.08 -0.46
N LEU A 78 -4.66 24.84 0.12
CA LEU A 78 -4.17 25.59 1.28
C LEU A 78 -3.99 27.09 0.96
N ILE A 79 -3.36 27.40 -0.17
CA ILE A 79 -3.16 28.80 -0.62
C ILE A 79 -4.51 29.47 -0.86
N LYS A 80 -5.44 28.80 -1.55
CA LYS A 80 -6.78 29.33 -1.84
C LYS A 80 -7.60 29.57 -0.58
N ASN A 81 -7.60 28.63 0.34
CA ASN A 81 -8.49 28.63 1.51
C ASN A 81 -7.85 29.26 2.76
N LYS A 82 -6.52 29.49 2.74
CA LYS A 82 -5.70 30.03 3.87
C LYS A 82 -5.89 29.28 5.20
N SER A 83 -6.29 27.99 5.15
CA SER A 83 -6.55 27.16 6.33
C SER A 83 -6.38 25.68 6.00
N LEU A 84 -5.62 24.96 6.81
CA LEU A 84 -5.48 23.50 6.71
C LEU A 84 -6.79 22.75 6.89
N PHE A 85 -7.68 23.25 7.74
CA PHE A 85 -9.00 22.62 8.00
C PHE A 85 -9.96 22.71 6.79
N LYS A 86 -9.64 23.55 5.81
CA LYS A 86 -10.40 23.70 4.55
C LYS A 86 -9.78 22.91 3.38
N VAL A 87 -8.68 22.23 3.61
CA VAL A 87 -8.13 21.26 2.64
C VAL A 87 -8.97 20.00 2.66
N ASP A 88 -9.20 19.41 1.49
CA ASP A 88 -9.98 18.17 1.37
C ASP A 88 -9.42 17.06 2.28
N ARG A 89 -10.29 16.55 3.15
CA ARG A 89 -9.94 15.47 4.09
C ARG A 89 -9.26 14.27 3.43
N ILE A 90 -9.67 13.92 2.21
CA ILE A 90 -9.08 12.80 1.47
C ILE A 90 -7.61 13.05 1.16
N ILE A 91 -7.22 14.30 0.83
CA ILE A 91 -5.83 14.67 0.53
C ILE A 91 -5.00 14.61 1.81
N ILE A 92 -5.55 15.11 2.92
CA ILE A 92 -4.87 15.08 4.23
C ILE A 92 -4.62 13.64 4.66
N ILE A 93 -5.64 12.77 4.59
CA ILE A 93 -5.52 11.36 4.97
C ILE A 93 -4.54 10.63 4.05
N TYR A 94 -4.60 10.88 2.74
CA TYR A 94 -3.62 10.32 1.80
C TYR A 94 -2.19 10.69 2.18
N GLY A 95 -1.95 11.98 2.48
CA GLY A 95 -0.63 12.46 2.89
C GLY A 95 -0.14 11.81 4.20
N ILE A 96 -0.99 11.73 5.22
CA ILE A 96 -0.65 11.09 6.50
C ILE A 96 -0.25 9.63 6.29
N PHE A 97 -1.05 8.87 5.55
CA PHE A 97 -0.77 7.47 5.30
C PHE A 97 0.39 7.26 4.30
N ALA A 98 0.66 8.22 3.40
CA ALA A 98 1.85 8.18 2.56
C ALA A 98 3.12 8.32 3.41
N VAL A 99 3.14 9.28 4.36
CA VAL A 99 4.25 9.41 5.32
C VAL A 99 4.37 8.16 6.19
N LEU A 100 3.25 7.61 6.67
CA LEU A 100 3.24 6.34 7.43
C LEU A 100 3.82 5.19 6.59
N SER A 101 3.48 5.09 5.31
CA SER A 101 4.02 4.05 4.42
C SER A 101 5.53 4.16 4.25
N LEU A 102 6.07 5.38 4.11
CA LEU A 102 7.51 5.62 4.06
C LEU A 102 8.20 5.31 5.39
N ALA A 103 7.57 5.67 6.51
CA ALA A 103 8.07 5.32 7.85
C ALA A 103 8.11 3.79 8.06
N LEU A 104 7.06 3.08 7.63
CA LEU A 104 7.03 1.62 7.65
C LEU A 104 8.08 1.00 6.72
N TRP A 105 8.34 1.59 5.55
CA TRP A 105 9.44 1.16 4.69
C TRP A 105 10.76 1.19 5.45
N ILE A 106 11.13 2.36 6.04
CA ILE A 106 12.37 2.49 6.82
C ILE A 106 12.37 1.50 8.00
N PHE A 107 11.24 1.34 8.67
CA PHE A 107 11.11 0.44 9.82
C PHE A 107 11.42 -1.02 9.45
N PHE A 108 10.82 -1.54 8.36
CA PHE A 108 11.04 -2.92 7.94
C PHE A 108 12.40 -3.14 7.25
N ASP A 109 12.93 -2.12 6.57
CA ASP A 109 14.21 -2.24 5.89
C ASP A 109 15.41 -2.10 6.83
N LYS A 110 15.33 -1.22 7.87
CA LYS A 110 16.46 -0.83 8.69
C LYS A 110 16.34 -1.13 10.18
N ILE A 111 15.13 -1.21 10.73
CA ILE A 111 14.95 -1.24 12.19
C ILE A 111 14.60 -2.64 12.68
N ILE A 112 13.62 -3.28 12.07
CA ILE A 112 13.19 -4.61 12.50
C ILE A 112 13.89 -5.69 11.68
N LYS A 113 14.53 -6.64 12.39
CA LYS A 113 15.09 -7.82 11.72
C LYS A 113 13.95 -8.78 11.36
N THR A 114 13.80 -9.06 10.07
CA THR A 114 12.89 -10.05 9.47
C THR A 114 13.70 -11.13 8.76
N SER A 115 13.07 -12.06 8.06
CA SER A 115 13.77 -13.01 7.20
C SER A 115 14.60 -12.29 6.13
N TYR A 116 15.66 -12.94 5.67
CA TYR A 116 16.52 -12.43 4.61
C TYR A 116 15.95 -12.71 3.22
N ARG A 117 16.38 -11.91 2.26
CA ARG A 117 16.04 -12.11 0.84
C ARG A 117 16.59 -13.45 0.30
N PRO A 118 16.04 -13.98 -0.79
CA PRO A 118 16.52 -15.25 -1.38
C PRO A 118 18.02 -15.25 -1.70
N LEU A 119 18.56 -14.13 -2.16
CA LEU A 119 19.89 -14.03 -2.76
C LEU A 119 20.91 -13.22 -1.94
N ASN A 120 20.49 -12.54 -0.86
CA ASN A 120 21.39 -11.77 0.01
C ASN A 120 20.88 -11.76 1.46
N ASP A 121 21.63 -11.14 2.38
CA ASP A 121 21.30 -11.08 3.80
C ASP A 121 20.65 -9.73 4.20
N GLU A 122 19.87 -9.14 3.28
CA GLU A 122 19.05 -7.98 3.57
C GLU A 122 17.64 -8.40 4.02
N ASN A 123 16.99 -7.57 4.83
CA ASN A 123 15.60 -7.81 5.25
C ASN A 123 14.68 -7.97 4.04
N SER A 124 13.80 -8.96 4.10
CA SER A 124 12.91 -9.31 3.00
C SER A 124 11.44 -9.03 3.29
N TYR A 125 10.97 -9.38 4.48
CA TYR A 125 9.55 -9.27 4.83
C TYR A 125 9.20 -7.95 5.52
N PRO A 126 8.07 -7.31 5.15
CA PRO A 126 7.29 -7.51 3.93
C PRO A 126 7.95 -6.83 2.72
N SER A 127 7.57 -7.20 1.49
CA SER A 127 8.05 -6.48 0.32
C SER A 127 7.60 -5.03 0.31
N THR A 128 8.56 -4.12 0.52
CA THR A 128 8.33 -2.67 0.63
C THR A 128 7.84 -2.07 -0.69
N HIS A 129 8.38 -2.54 -1.83
CA HIS A 129 7.93 -2.14 -3.16
C HIS A 129 6.43 -2.42 -3.36
N VAL A 130 5.96 -3.58 -2.91
CA VAL A 130 4.58 -4.00 -3.11
C VAL A 130 3.61 -3.13 -2.30
N PHE A 131 3.82 -2.98 -0.97
CA PHE A 131 2.85 -2.24 -0.17
C PHE A 131 2.84 -0.75 -0.46
N VAL A 132 4.01 -0.14 -0.73
CA VAL A 132 4.10 1.29 -1.09
C VAL A 132 3.41 1.54 -2.43
N PHE A 133 3.69 0.70 -3.44
CA PHE A 133 3.04 0.82 -4.74
C PHE A 133 1.52 0.71 -4.63
N ILE A 134 1.00 -0.30 -3.94
CA ILE A 134 -0.46 -0.51 -3.77
C ILE A 134 -1.07 0.73 -3.14
N TYR A 135 -0.50 1.23 -2.03
CA TYR A 135 -1.08 2.36 -1.33
C TYR A 135 -1.03 3.64 -2.18
N PHE A 136 0.16 3.99 -2.72
CA PHE A 136 0.34 5.24 -3.46
C PHE A 136 -0.49 5.29 -4.73
N SER A 137 -0.47 4.22 -5.53
CA SER A 137 -1.17 4.20 -6.81
C SER A 137 -2.69 4.07 -6.65
N SER A 138 -3.16 3.15 -5.79
CA SER A 138 -4.60 2.88 -5.68
C SER A 138 -5.35 4.03 -5.01
N PHE A 139 -4.84 4.55 -3.89
CA PHE A 139 -5.47 5.69 -3.23
C PHE A 139 -5.28 7.00 -4.03
N GLY A 140 -4.11 7.19 -4.63
CA GLY A 140 -3.85 8.32 -5.53
C GLY A 140 -4.77 8.33 -6.74
N THR A 141 -5.10 7.15 -7.28
CA THR A 141 -6.11 7.02 -8.37
C THR A 141 -7.50 7.45 -7.91
N ILE A 142 -7.88 7.23 -6.64
CA ILE A 142 -9.15 7.75 -6.11
C ILE A 142 -9.14 9.28 -6.12
N ILE A 143 -8.04 9.93 -5.74
CA ILE A 143 -7.92 11.39 -5.79
C ILE A 143 -7.98 11.86 -7.24
N LEU A 144 -7.22 11.26 -8.14
CA LEU A 144 -7.22 11.59 -9.57
C LEU A 144 -8.61 11.41 -10.20
N SER A 145 -9.34 10.37 -9.81
CA SER A 145 -10.69 10.08 -10.34
C SER A 145 -11.70 11.21 -10.13
N ARG A 146 -11.47 12.11 -9.17
CA ARG A 146 -12.33 13.28 -8.93
C ARG A 146 -12.33 14.28 -10.09
N PHE A 147 -11.30 14.24 -10.92
CA PHE A 147 -11.13 15.10 -12.11
C PHE A 147 -11.64 14.44 -13.40
N ILE A 148 -12.01 13.17 -13.32
CA ILE A 148 -12.51 12.39 -14.45
C ILE A 148 -14.04 12.41 -14.41
N LYS A 149 -14.71 12.76 -15.53
CA LYS A 149 -16.19 12.78 -15.61
C LYS A 149 -16.78 11.40 -15.89
N ASN A 150 -16.04 10.55 -16.60
CA ASN A 150 -16.53 9.23 -17.04
C ASN A 150 -16.41 8.22 -15.91
N GLU A 151 -17.54 7.73 -15.39
CA GLU A 151 -17.59 6.79 -14.27
C GLU A 151 -17.00 5.41 -14.62
N LEU A 152 -17.13 4.97 -15.88
CA LEU A 152 -16.51 3.72 -16.34
C LEU A 152 -14.99 3.84 -16.31
N LEU A 153 -14.46 4.96 -16.80
CA LEU A 153 -13.00 5.21 -16.80
C LEU A 153 -12.44 5.24 -15.38
N LYS A 154 -13.14 5.85 -14.42
CA LYS A 154 -12.74 5.83 -12.99
C LYS A 154 -12.58 4.41 -12.48
N LYS A 155 -13.59 3.56 -12.73
CA LYS A 155 -13.58 2.15 -12.29
C LYS A 155 -12.46 1.36 -12.97
N ILE A 156 -12.25 1.56 -14.27
CA ILE A 156 -11.18 0.90 -15.03
C ILE A 156 -9.82 1.29 -14.47
N LEU A 157 -9.55 2.58 -14.22
CA LEU A 157 -8.28 3.05 -13.70
C LEU A 157 -8.00 2.49 -12.30
N LEU A 158 -8.99 2.49 -11.41
CA LEU A 158 -8.83 1.91 -10.08
C LEU A 158 -8.59 0.39 -10.15
N LEU A 159 -9.33 -0.31 -11.01
CA LEU A 159 -9.14 -1.75 -11.19
C LEU A 159 -7.74 -2.06 -11.74
N LEU A 160 -7.27 -1.31 -12.73
CA LEU A 160 -5.94 -1.47 -13.31
C LEU A 160 -4.84 -1.23 -12.28
N THR A 161 -4.92 -0.15 -11.48
CA THR A 161 -3.92 0.10 -10.43
C THR A 161 -3.93 -0.97 -9.36
N LEU A 162 -5.09 -1.52 -8.99
CA LEU A 162 -5.19 -2.64 -8.06
C LEU A 162 -4.61 -3.92 -8.66
N ILE A 163 -4.90 -4.25 -9.93
CA ILE A 163 -4.34 -5.44 -10.60
C ILE A 163 -2.82 -5.31 -10.70
N ILE A 164 -2.30 -4.16 -11.09
CA ILE A 164 -0.85 -3.93 -11.16
C ILE A 164 -0.23 -4.09 -9.77
N GLY A 165 -0.84 -3.53 -8.72
CA GLY A 165 -0.31 -3.59 -7.36
C GLY A 165 -0.39 -4.98 -6.72
N VAL A 166 -1.50 -5.70 -6.93
CA VAL A 166 -1.77 -6.98 -6.24
C VAL A 166 -1.26 -8.20 -7.03
N VAL A 167 -1.09 -8.07 -8.36
CA VAL A 167 -0.65 -9.19 -9.20
C VAL A 167 0.70 -8.90 -9.85
N LEU A 168 0.81 -7.84 -10.67
CA LEU A 168 2.00 -7.60 -11.46
C LEU A 168 3.22 -7.27 -10.57
N MET A 169 3.10 -6.31 -9.66
CA MET A 169 4.21 -5.90 -8.81
C MET A 169 4.76 -7.03 -7.93
N PRO A 170 3.92 -7.81 -7.20
CA PRO A 170 4.38 -9.00 -6.49
C PRO A 170 5.09 -10.02 -7.42
N THR A 171 4.52 -10.30 -8.59
CA THR A 171 5.11 -11.22 -9.56
C THR A 171 6.49 -10.75 -10.01
N LEU A 172 6.67 -9.48 -10.33
CA LEU A 172 7.97 -8.92 -10.71
C LEU A 172 9.00 -9.07 -9.58
N ARG A 173 8.62 -8.81 -8.32
CA ARG A 173 9.54 -8.92 -7.16
C ARG A 173 9.99 -10.37 -6.88
N VAL A 174 9.13 -11.35 -7.18
CA VAL A 174 9.50 -12.78 -7.11
C VAL A 174 10.38 -13.16 -8.29
N LEU A 175 10.00 -12.78 -9.52
CA LEU A 175 10.73 -13.12 -10.75
C LEU A 175 12.12 -12.48 -10.84
N CYS A 176 12.33 -11.31 -10.23
CA CYS A 176 13.67 -10.72 -10.13
C CYS A 176 14.55 -11.36 -9.04
N GLY A 177 14.01 -12.29 -8.24
CA GLY A 177 14.73 -12.98 -7.19
C GLY A 177 14.95 -12.18 -5.91
N MET A 178 14.30 -11.02 -5.77
CA MET A 178 14.51 -10.12 -4.64
C MET A 178 13.65 -10.43 -3.42
N HIS A 179 12.56 -11.18 -3.60
CA HIS A 179 11.64 -11.52 -2.52
C HIS A 179 11.09 -12.93 -2.65
N TYR A 180 10.81 -13.57 -1.52
CA TYR A 180 10.00 -14.78 -1.45
C TYR A 180 8.51 -14.49 -1.75
N ILE A 181 7.76 -15.54 -2.13
CA ILE A 181 6.31 -15.43 -2.33
C ILE A 181 5.62 -14.88 -1.07
N THR A 182 6.06 -15.33 0.10
CA THR A 182 5.48 -14.90 1.39
C THR A 182 5.73 -13.43 1.69
N ASP A 183 6.87 -12.87 1.27
CA ASP A 183 7.21 -11.46 1.47
C ASP A 183 6.30 -10.54 0.66
N VAL A 184 6.09 -10.88 -0.61
CA VAL A 184 5.22 -10.10 -1.49
C VAL A 184 3.76 -10.22 -1.06
N PHE A 185 3.34 -11.38 -0.55
CA PHE A 185 2.01 -11.55 0.01
C PHE A 185 1.81 -10.69 1.26
N GLY A 186 2.80 -10.62 2.15
CA GLY A 186 2.81 -9.69 3.27
C GLY A 186 2.71 -8.23 2.82
N GLY A 187 3.43 -7.87 1.76
CA GLY A 187 3.34 -6.54 1.14
C GLY A 187 1.93 -6.23 0.61
N VAL A 188 1.27 -7.20 -0.04
CA VAL A 188 -0.13 -7.05 -0.50
C VAL A 188 -1.08 -6.81 0.66
N LEU A 189 -0.99 -7.62 1.72
CA LEU A 189 -1.85 -7.49 2.90
C LEU A 189 -1.69 -6.11 3.55
N LEU A 190 -0.45 -5.66 3.75
CA LEU A 190 -0.17 -4.35 4.36
C LEU A 190 -0.65 -3.21 3.45
N GLY A 191 -0.34 -3.24 2.16
CA GLY A 191 -0.74 -2.21 1.20
C GLY A 191 -2.25 -2.06 1.09
N LEU A 192 -2.99 -3.17 0.98
CA LEU A 192 -4.46 -3.17 0.95
C LEU A 192 -5.06 -2.74 2.30
N SER A 193 -4.44 -3.14 3.42
CA SER A 193 -4.86 -2.68 4.74
C SER A 193 -4.81 -1.17 4.85
N LEU A 194 -3.67 -0.55 4.52
CA LEU A 194 -3.51 0.91 4.53
C LEU A 194 -4.52 1.59 3.60
N PHE A 195 -4.74 1.02 2.41
CA PHE A 195 -5.71 1.51 1.44
C PHE A 195 -7.14 1.51 2.00
N PHE A 196 -7.64 0.40 2.54
CA PHE A 196 -9.00 0.32 3.05
C PHE A 196 -9.22 1.14 4.31
N ILE A 197 -8.25 1.17 5.24
CA ILE A 197 -8.34 2.01 6.45
C ILE A 197 -8.39 3.49 6.07
N SER A 198 -7.52 3.94 5.15
CA SER A 198 -7.52 5.33 4.71
C SER A 198 -8.81 5.75 3.98
N ILE A 199 -9.41 4.84 3.17
CA ILE A 199 -10.75 5.07 2.60
C ILE A 199 -11.79 5.24 3.72
N ALA A 200 -11.81 4.33 4.69
CA ALA A 200 -12.78 4.39 5.79
C ALA A 200 -12.70 5.72 6.55
N LEU A 201 -11.48 6.20 6.77
CA LEU A 201 -11.22 7.49 7.44
C LEU A 201 -11.55 8.69 6.54
N SER A 202 -11.51 8.55 5.22
CA SER A 202 -11.76 9.65 4.27
C SER A 202 -13.24 9.99 4.12
N ILE A 203 -14.14 9.04 4.37
CA ILE A 203 -15.58 9.22 4.23
C ILE A 203 -16.11 9.99 5.44
N LYS A 204 -16.71 11.18 5.22
CA LYS A 204 -17.42 11.93 6.29
C LYS A 204 -18.64 11.14 6.80
N ASN A 205 -18.80 11.06 8.12
CA ASN A 205 -20.07 10.58 8.70
C ASN A 205 -21.13 11.68 8.53
N GLU A 206 -22.21 11.37 7.84
CA GLU A 206 -23.34 12.29 7.60
C GLU A 206 -24.02 12.78 8.88
N LYS A 207 -23.86 12.09 10.02
CA LYS A 207 -24.45 12.46 11.30
C LYS A 207 -24.01 13.81 11.87
N ASN A 208 -22.88 14.37 11.41
CA ASN A 208 -22.41 15.68 11.91
C ASN A 208 -23.03 16.87 11.18
N ASN A 209 -23.72 16.65 10.07
CA ASN A 209 -24.35 17.75 9.32
C ASN A 209 -25.74 18.13 9.90
N GLU A 210 -26.40 17.25 10.63
CA GLU A 210 -27.69 17.56 11.27
C GLU A 210 -27.52 18.49 12.52
N ILE A 211 -26.35 18.43 13.17
CA ILE A 211 -26.07 19.26 14.36
C ILE A 211 -25.59 20.67 13.99
N GLU A 212 -24.98 20.87 12.79
CA GLU A 212 -24.54 22.18 12.32
C GLU A 212 -25.67 23.04 11.74
N HIS A 213 -26.84 22.46 11.42
CA HIS A 213 -27.99 23.19 10.89
C HIS A 213 -29.02 23.59 11.99
N ASP A 214 -28.89 23.06 13.20
CA ASP A 214 -29.80 23.34 14.35
C ASP A 214 -29.18 24.31 15.38
N ASN A 215 -28.04 24.94 15.11
CA ASN A 215 -27.42 26.03 15.86
C ASN A 215 -27.18 27.23 14.95
#